data_48dbb92ead89b8cd4f4667adb53f5186
#
_entry.id   48dbb92ead89b8cd4f4667adb53f5186
#
_cell.length_a   1.000
_cell.length_b   1.000
_cell.length_c   1.000
_cell.angle_alpha   90.00
_cell.angle_beta   90.00
_cell.angle_gamma   90.00
#
_symmetry.space_group_name_H-M   'P 1'
#
loop_
_entity.id
_entity.type
_entity.pdbx_description
1 polymer ?
#
loop_
_entity_poly.entity_id
_entity_poly.type
_entity_poly.pdbx_seq_one_letter_code
_entity_poly.pdbx_strand_id
1 'polypeptide(L)'
;NFVVCSGNRTAYQFAQRLASGSDAENLLYVYGPEGSGKTHLLTALAVALEGRYFSFRDAGSLYRGNVSNEGPSPLAEHFAGANALILDDLNLLPDNQEVRVELWELFNAFYSAGKKIVISGLTPPKELPNLDGHLTSRLLWGLVARMDVSDDDSRRMILKKLAEDRQMALPDEVIDEMLLKVRRDIPSLVYALETINRTAIATKRKVSLRLAKEIFKSG
;
A
#
# COMPACT_ATOMS: atom_id res chain seq x y z
N ASN A 1 10.26 -0.41 -8.58
CA ASN A 1 10.88 0.81 -7.98
C ASN A 1 10.46 1.02 -6.51
N PHE A 2 10.62 0.01 -5.65
CA PHE A 2 10.32 0.15 -4.22
C PHE A 2 11.57 0.63 -3.47
N VAL A 3 11.45 1.71 -2.68
CA VAL A 3 12.56 2.24 -1.87
C VAL A 3 12.58 1.49 -0.54
N VAL A 4 13.66 0.74 -0.30
CA VAL A 4 13.87 0.04 0.97
C VAL A 4 14.59 0.97 1.93
N CYS A 5 13.97 1.25 3.07
CA CYS A 5 14.50 2.08 4.15
C CYS A 5 14.34 1.37 5.50
N SER A 6 14.78 2.00 6.59
CA SER A 6 14.70 1.41 7.93
C SER A 6 13.26 0.99 8.29
N GLY A 7 12.30 1.84 8.00
CA GLY A 7 10.91 1.67 8.40
C GLY A 7 10.08 0.68 7.59
N ASN A 8 10.59 0.15 6.48
CA ASN A 8 9.89 -0.85 5.66
C ASN A 8 10.70 -2.10 5.34
N ARG A 9 11.95 -2.17 5.82
CA ARG A 9 12.87 -3.26 5.51
C ARG A 9 12.32 -4.63 5.85
N THR A 10 11.73 -4.80 7.04
CA THR A 10 11.16 -6.08 7.48
C THR A 10 10.01 -6.52 6.58
N ALA A 11 9.10 -5.60 6.25
CA ALA A 11 8.00 -5.89 5.33
C ALA A 11 8.50 -6.31 3.95
N TYR A 12 9.52 -5.61 3.44
CA TYR A 12 10.14 -5.94 2.15
C TYR A 12 10.82 -7.32 2.16
N GLN A 13 11.58 -7.64 3.23
CA GLN A 13 12.19 -8.96 3.38
C GLN A 13 11.16 -10.08 3.44
N PHE A 14 10.06 -9.91 4.19
CA PHE A 14 8.96 -10.88 4.23
C PHE A 14 8.29 -11.04 2.87
N ALA A 15 8.08 -9.93 2.16
CA ALA A 15 7.53 -9.95 0.81
C ALA A 15 8.43 -10.72 -0.18
N GLN A 16 9.75 -10.53 -0.12
CA GLN A 16 10.70 -11.28 -0.95
C GLN A 16 10.68 -12.78 -0.64
N ARG A 17 10.67 -13.16 0.64
CA ARG A 17 10.61 -14.56 1.07
C ARG A 17 9.31 -15.22 0.61
N LEU A 18 8.18 -14.52 0.74
CA LEU A 18 6.87 -15.00 0.27
C LEU A 18 6.87 -15.22 -1.26
N ALA A 19 7.44 -14.27 -2.01
CA ALA A 19 7.50 -14.32 -3.47
C ALA A 19 8.46 -15.41 -3.99
N SER A 20 9.57 -15.67 -3.30
CA SER A 20 10.53 -16.72 -3.67
C SER A 20 10.06 -18.13 -3.34
N GLY A 21 8.98 -18.26 -2.53
CA GLY A 21 8.53 -19.58 -2.03
C GLY A 21 9.52 -20.26 -1.09
N SER A 22 10.50 -19.52 -0.56
CA SER A 22 11.55 -20.06 0.32
C SER A 22 11.04 -20.44 1.72
N ASP A 23 9.86 -19.94 2.09
CA ASP A 23 9.26 -20.17 3.40
C ASP A 23 8.02 -21.06 3.33
N ALA A 24 7.77 -21.78 4.43
CA ALA A 24 6.50 -22.47 4.66
C ALA A 24 5.32 -21.50 4.82
N GLU A 25 5.60 -20.22 5.13
CA GLU A 25 4.59 -19.22 5.34
C GLU A 25 3.90 -18.84 4.02
N ASN A 26 2.59 -18.80 4.05
CA ASN A 26 1.76 -18.42 2.90
C ASN A 26 0.96 -17.12 3.15
N LEU A 27 1.10 -16.50 4.31
CA LEU A 27 0.34 -15.31 4.73
C LEU A 27 1.27 -14.18 5.14
N LEU A 28 1.08 -13.00 4.55
CA LEU A 28 1.73 -11.74 4.94
C LEU A 28 0.67 -10.68 5.22
N TYR A 29 0.71 -10.10 6.40
CA TYR A 29 -0.06 -8.91 6.76
C TYR A 29 0.88 -7.72 6.96
N VAL A 30 0.68 -6.64 6.21
CA VAL A 30 1.45 -5.39 6.36
C VAL A 30 0.56 -4.26 6.84
N TYR A 31 1.04 -3.47 7.79
CA TYR A 31 0.25 -2.35 8.31
C TYR A 31 1.12 -1.11 8.55
N GLY A 32 0.48 0.04 8.61
CA GLY A 32 1.15 1.32 8.85
C GLY A 32 0.38 2.50 8.29
N PRO A 33 0.86 3.73 8.53
CA PRO A 33 0.15 4.95 8.13
C PRO A 33 -0.04 5.05 6.61
N GLU A 34 -0.93 5.94 6.20
CA GLU A 34 -1.10 6.28 4.79
C GLU A 34 0.22 6.77 4.18
N GLY A 35 0.46 6.41 2.92
CA GLY A 35 1.69 6.76 2.23
C GLY A 35 2.93 5.96 2.61
N SER A 36 2.84 4.97 3.54
CA SER A 36 3.99 4.13 3.92
C SER A 36 4.44 3.14 2.83
N GLY A 37 3.72 3.05 1.70
CA GLY A 37 4.08 2.21 0.56
C GLY A 37 3.42 0.84 0.54
N LYS A 38 2.40 0.58 1.38
CA LYS A 38 1.68 -0.72 1.43
C LYS A 38 1.13 -1.12 0.07
N THR A 39 0.31 -0.27 -0.53
CA THR A 39 -0.27 -0.49 -1.87
C THR A 39 0.80 -0.77 -2.92
N HIS A 40 1.93 -0.04 -2.89
CA HIS A 40 3.04 -0.25 -3.81
C HIS A 40 3.66 -1.65 -3.63
N LEU A 41 3.86 -2.08 -2.38
CA LEU A 41 4.35 -3.42 -2.08
C LEU A 41 3.37 -4.51 -2.52
N LEU A 42 2.07 -4.33 -2.24
CA LEU A 42 1.02 -5.28 -2.59
C LEU A 42 0.86 -5.43 -4.12
N THR A 43 0.89 -4.33 -4.87
CA THR A 43 0.81 -4.37 -6.33
C THR A 43 2.03 -5.05 -6.96
N ALA A 44 3.22 -4.84 -6.40
CA ALA A 44 4.42 -5.56 -6.83
C ALA A 44 4.32 -7.07 -6.55
N LEU A 45 3.78 -7.46 -5.39
CA LEU A 45 3.54 -8.86 -5.06
C LEU A 45 2.43 -9.49 -5.90
N ALA A 46 1.38 -8.74 -6.26
CA ALA A 46 0.34 -9.23 -7.17
C ALA A 46 0.94 -9.67 -8.51
N VAL A 47 1.87 -8.88 -9.05
CA VAL A 47 2.60 -9.24 -10.29
C VAL A 47 3.52 -10.43 -10.07
N ALA A 48 4.32 -10.42 -8.99
CA ALA A 48 5.32 -11.47 -8.73
C ALA A 48 4.71 -12.84 -8.43
N LEU A 49 3.51 -12.86 -7.84
CA LEU A 49 2.77 -14.08 -7.47
C LEU A 49 1.70 -14.48 -8.50
N GLU A 50 1.59 -13.76 -9.60
CA GLU A 50 0.49 -13.92 -10.58
C GLU A 50 -0.88 -13.92 -9.87
N GLY A 51 -0.99 -13.07 -8.85
CA GLY A 51 -2.16 -12.94 -8.00
C GLY A 51 -3.15 -11.90 -8.51
N ARG A 52 -4.36 -11.93 -7.97
CA ARG A 52 -5.33 -10.86 -8.19
C ARG A 52 -5.31 -9.89 -7.01
N TYR A 53 -5.43 -8.61 -7.33
CA TYR A 53 -5.44 -7.50 -6.38
C TYR A 53 -6.84 -6.92 -6.25
N PHE A 54 -7.25 -6.64 -5.03
CA PHE A 54 -8.48 -5.91 -4.72
C PHE A 54 -8.23 -4.97 -3.53
N SER A 55 -8.75 -3.73 -3.63
CA SER A 55 -8.75 -2.77 -2.51
C SER A 55 -10.17 -2.60 -1.98
N PHE A 56 -10.33 -2.66 -0.65
CA PHE A 56 -11.60 -2.35 0.00
C PHE A 56 -12.03 -0.88 -0.16
N ARG A 57 -11.16 -0.01 -0.64
CA ARG A 57 -11.50 1.35 -1.09
C ARG A 57 -12.50 1.32 -2.25
N ASP A 58 -12.44 0.28 -3.08
CA ASP A 58 -13.30 0.07 -4.25
C ASP A 58 -14.51 -0.84 -3.96
N ALA A 59 -14.69 -1.29 -2.70
CA ALA A 59 -15.77 -2.21 -2.31
C ALA A 59 -17.16 -1.70 -2.72
N GLY A 60 -17.40 -0.38 -2.58
CA GLY A 60 -18.66 0.21 -2.98
C GLY A 60 -18.99 0.04 -4.47
N SER A 61 -18.02 -0.11 -5.35
CA SER A 61 -18.25 -0.37 -6.79
C SER A 61 -18.52 -1.85 -7.05
N LEU A 62 -17.85 -2.74 -6.34
CA LEU A 62 -18.01 -4.19 -6.49
C LEU A 62 -19.41 -4.66 -6.06
N TYR A 63 -19.94 -4.11 -4.97
CA TYR A 63 -21.22 -4.53 -4.39
C TYR A 63 -22.44 -3.76 -4.92
N ARG A 64 -22.29 -2.67 -5.70
CA ARG A 64 -23.43 -1.89 -6.23
C ARG A 64 -24.17 -2.55 -7.41
N GLY A 65 -23.61 -3.57 -8.03
CA GLY A 65 -24.12 -4.19 -9.26
C GLY A 65 -24.70 -5.61 -9.10
N ASN A 66 -24.41 -6.31 -8.03
CA ASN A 66 -24.70 -7.73 -7.89
C ASN A 66 -25.55 -8.02 -6.64
N VAL A 67 -26.86 -7.87 -6.76
CA VAL A 67 -27.83 -8.37 -5.77
C VAL A 67 -28.64 -9.49 -6.43
N SER A 68 -27.97 -10.48 -7.03
CA SER A 68 -28.62 -11.74 -7.35
C SER A 68 -28.19 -12.78 -6.30
N ASN A 69 -29.13 -13.28 -5.53
CA ASN A 69 -28.92 -14.36 -4.53
C ASN A 69 -28.56 -15.72 -5.16
N GLU A 70 -28.33 -15.78 -6.47
CA GLU A 70 -28.04 -17.00 -7.21
C GLU A 70 -26.76 -16.82 -8.03
N GLY A 71 -25.61 -17.12 -7.39
CA GLY A 71 -24.31 -17.05 -8.06
C GLY A 71 -23.14 -16.96 -7.08
N PRO A 72 -21.88 -17.03 -7.56
CA PRO A 72 -20.72 -16.79 -6.72
C PRO A 72 -20.74 -15.34 -6.21
N SER A 73 -20.24 -15.16 -5.01
CA SER A 73 -20.13 -13.84 -4.40
C SER A 73 -19.16 -12.93 -5.17
N PRO A 74 -19.32 -11.59 -5.12
CA PRO A 74 -18.50 -10.66 -5.90
C PRO A 74 -16.98 -10.81 -5.69
N LEU A 75 -16.53 -11.04 -4.46
CA LEU A 75 -15.11 -11.30 -4.18
C LEU A 75 -14.67 -12.67 -4.72
N ALA A 76 -15.49 -13.71 -4.54
CA ALA A 76 -15.18 -15.04 -5.04
C ALA A 76 -15.07 -15.04 -6.57
N GLU A 77 -15.96 -14.32 -7.28
CA GLU A 77 -15.88 -14.14 -8.73
C GLU A 77 -14.62 -13.38 -9.12
N HIS A 78 -14.32 -12.27 -8.41
CA HIS A 78 -13.10 -11.48 -8.65
C HIS A 78 -11.82 -12.30 -8.50
N PHE A 79 -11.77 -13.22 -7.52
CA PHE A 79 -10.59 -14.05 -7.26
C PHE A 79 -10.64 -15.45 -7.90
N ALA A 80 -11.64 -15.74 -8.74
CA ALA A 80 -11.75 -17.02 -9.42
C ALA A 80 -10.51 -17.33 -10.26
N GLY A 81 -9.87 -18.47 -10.01
CA GLY A 81 -8.66 -18.90 -10.74
C GLY A 81 -7.36 -18.16 -10.35
N ALA A 82 -7.38 -17.25 -9.38
CA ALA A 82 -6.18 -16.54 -8.95
C ALA A 82 -5.16 -17.46 -8.26
N ASN A 83 -3.86 -17.21 -8.47
CA ASN A 83 -2.77 -17.93 -7.82
C ASN A 83 -2.46 -17.38 -6.41
N ALA A 84 -2.74 -16.10 -6.17
CA ALA A 84 -2.60 -15.48 -4.86
C ALA A 84 -3.74 -14.49 -4.58
N LEU A 85 -4.07 -14.33 -3.30
CA LEU A 85 -5.06 -13.38 -2.77
C LEU A 85 -4.35 -12.12 -2.27
N ILE A 86 -4.58 -10.97 -2.91
CA ILE A 86 -3.99 -9.70 -2.52
C ILE A 86 -5.09 -8.71 -2.16
N LEU A 87 -5.23 -8.42 -0.87
CA LEU A 87 -6.27 -7.53 -0.33
C LEU A 87 -5.65 -6.27 0.28
N ASP A 88 -5.99 -5.13 -0.27
CA ASP A 88 -5.51 -3.83 0.23
C ASP A 88 -6.60 -3.10 1.04
N ASP A 89 -6.16 -2.25 1.96
CA ASP A 89 -7.02 -1.38 2.78
C ASP A 89 -8.09 -2.15 3.58
N LEU A 90 -7.73 -3.28 4.24
CA LEU A 90 -8.68 -4.09 5.04
C LEU A 90 -9.37 -3.29 6.15
N ASN A 91 -8.78 -2.19 6.60
CA ASN A 91 -9.41 -1.24 7.54
C ASN A 91 -10.68 -0.55 6.98
N LEU A 92 -10.91 -0.63 5.66
CA LEU A 92 -12.12 -0.14 4.98
C LEU A 92 -13.14 -1.25 4.71
N LEU A 93 -12.98 -2.42 5.34
CA LEU A 93 -13.95 -3.50 5.26
C LEU A 93 -15.34 -2.98 5.67
N PRO A 94 -16.36 -3.10 4.82
CA PRO A 94 -17.70 -2.66 5.15
C PRO A 94 -18.25 -3.34 6.41
N ASP A 95 -19.03 -2.60 7.21
CA ASP A 95 -19.79 -3.19 8.32
C ASP A 95 -21.03 -3.93 7.80
N ASN A 96 -20.78 -5.02 7.08
CA ASN A 96 -21.78 -5.88 6.46
C ASN A 96 -21.42 -7.35 6.73
N GLN A 97 -22.37 -8.08 7.30
CA GLN A 97 -22.15 -9.49 7.67
C GLN A 97 -21.90 -10.37 6.45
N GLU A 98 -22.58 -10.15 5.33
CA GLU A 98 -22.40 -10.93 4.11
C GLU A 98 -20.98 -10.80 3.56
N VAL A 99 -20.46 -9.56 3.52
CA VAL A 99 -19.09 -9.28 3.08
C VAL A 99 -18.06 -9.92 3.99
N ARG A 100 -18.31 -9.96 5.31
CA ARG A 100 -17.42 -10.62 6.28
C ARG A 100 -17.39 -12.13 6.10
N VAL A 101 -18.56 -12.73 5.88
CA VAL A 101 -18.67 -14.17 5.61
C VAL A 101 -17.94 -14.53 4.31
N GLU A 102 -18.19 -13.78 3.26
CA GLU A 102 -17.54 -13.95 1.96
C GLU A 102 -16.00 -13.84 2.06
N LEU A 103 -15.50 -12.81 2.76
CA LEU A 103 -14.08 -12.65 3.02
C LEU A 103 -13.50 -13.84 3.80
N TRP A 104 -14.22 -14.33 4.78
CA TRP A 104 -13.82 -15.49 5.57
C TRP A 104 -13.74 -16.76 4.72
N GLU A 105 -14.74 -17.04 3.89
CA GLU A 105 -14.75 -18.18 2.98
C GLU A 105 -13.61 -18.12 1.97
N LEU A 106 -13.42 -16.94 1.35
CA LEU A 106 -12.34 -16.70 0.40
C LEU A 106 -10.97 -16.90 1.04
N PHE A 107 -10.75 -16.31 2.22
CA PHE A 107 -9.50 -16.50 2.97
C PHE A 107 -9.22 -17.97 3.24
N ASN A 108 -10.22 -18.71 3.74
CA ASN A 108 -10.06 -20.12 4.04
C ASN A 108 -9.77 -20.96 2.78
N ALA A 109 -10.42 -20.67 1.67
CA ALA A 109 -10.18 -21.37 0.41
C ALA A 109 -8.72 -21.22 -0.04
N PHE A 110 -8.17 -19.99 0.00
CA PHE A 110 -6.78 -19.74 -0.37
C PHE A 110 -5.80 -20.35 0.64
N TYR A 111 -6.07 -20.17 1.94
CA TYR A 111 -5.21 -20.69 3.00
C TYR A 111 -5.11 -22.21 2.98
N SER A 112 -6.24 -22.91 2.86
CA SER A 112 -6.29 -24.38 2.80
C SER A 112 -5.67 -24.95 1.52
N ALA A 113 -5.71 -24.19 0.43
CA ALA A 113 -5.03 -24.55 -0.82
C ALA A 113 -3.51 -24.26 -0.79
N GLY A 114 -2.97 -23.73 0.30
CA GLY A 114 -1.56 -23.35 0.41
C GLY A 114 -1.17 -22.18 -0.50
N LYS A 115 -2.15 -21.46 -1.05
CA LYS A 115 -1.92 -20.29 -1.91
C LYS A 115 -1.46 -19.11 -1.07
N LYS A 116 -0.71 -18.19 -1.70
CA LYS A 116 -0.20 -17.01 -1.03
C LYS A 116 -1.31 -15.99 -0.79
N ILE A 117 -1.28 -15.39 0.41
CA ILE A 117 -2.23 -14.36 0.85
C ILE A 117 -1.43 -13.17 1.33
N VAL A 118 -1.71 -11.98 0.78
CA VAL A 118 -1.11 -10.71 1.20
C VAL A 118 -2.22 -9.73 1.51
N ILE A 119 -2.17 -9.15 2.70
CA ILE A 119 -3.21 -8.24 3.16
C ILE A 119 -2.56 -6.99 3.75
N SER A 120 -3.17 -5.83 3.52
CA SER A 120 -2.76 -4.59 4.16
C SER A 120 -3.85 -3.96 5.04
N GLY A 121 -3.41 -3.14 5.98
CA GLY A 121 -4.28 -2.30 6.82
C GLY A 121 -3.56 -1.08 7.39
N LEU A 122 -4.27 -0.24 8.11
CA LEU A 122 -3.67 0.92 8.81
C LEU A 122 -3.08 0.52 10.16
N THR A 123 -3.68 -0.46 10.83
CA THR A 123 -3.38 -0.88 12.20
C THR A 123 -3.07 -2.37 12.28
N PRO A 124 -2.50 -2.86 13.39
CA PRO A 124 -2.34 -4.30 13.61
C PRO A 124 -3.68 -5.06 13.50
N PRO A 125 -3.69 -6.37 13.19
CA PRO A 125 -4.92 -7.15 13.00
C PRO A 125 -5.93 -7.05 14.14
N LYS A 126 -5.46 -6.93 15.39
CA LYS A 126 -6.32 -6.83 16.58
C LYS A 126 -7.10 -5.51 16.70
N GLU A 127 -6.66 -4.48 15.99
CA GLU A 127 -7.22 -3.13 16.04
C GLU A 127 -8.05 -2.80 14.78
N LEU A 128 -8.21 -3.76 13.87
CA LEU A 128 -9.01 -3.55 12.66
C LEU A 128 -10.50 -3.47 12.99
N PRO A 129 -11.21 -2.45 12.49
CA PRO A 129 -12.65 -2.39 12.63
C PRO A 129 -13.33 -3.49 11.80
N ASN A 130 -14.53 -3.90 12.21
CA ASN A 130 -15.41 -4.80 11.47
C ASN A 130 -14.83 -6.19 11.17
N LEU A 131 -13.69 -6.56 11.77
CA LEU A 131 -13.07 -7.86 11.60
C LEU A 131 -13.48 -8.77 12.77
N ASP A 132 -13.95 -9.98 12.45
CA ASP A 132 -14.27 -10.95 13.49
C ASP A 132 -13.00 -11.56 14.14
N GLY A 133 -13.17 -12.13 15.34
CA GLY A 133 -12.06 -12.69 16.10
C GLY A 133 -11.39 -13.89 15.42
N HIS A 134 -12.11 -14.62 14.57
CA HIS A 134 -11.57 -15.79 13.87
C HIS A 134 -10.60 -15.36 12.78
N LEU A 135 -10.96 -14.37 11.95
CA LEU A 135 -10.09 -13.85 10.91
C LEU A 135 -8.91 -13.07 11.51
N THR A 136 -9.16 -12.29 12.57
CA THR A 136 -8.09 -11.62 13.34
C THR A 136 -7.04 -12.62 13.83
N SER A 137 -7.49 -13.75 14.42
CA SER A 137 -6.60 -14.79 14.91
C SER A 137 -5.76 -15.41 13.78
N ARG A 138 -6.37 -15.66 12.62
CA ARG A 138 -5.66 -16.23 11.47
C ARG A 138 -4.66 -15.27 10.85
N LEU A 139 -4.95 -13.98 10.78
CA LEU A 139 -3.99 -12.98 10.32
C LEU A 139 -2.72 -12.96 11.18
N LEU A 140 -2.83 -13.32 12.45
CA LEU A 140 -1.68 -13.40 13.37
C LEU A 140 -0.85 -14.70 13.22
N TRP A 141 -1.33 -15.69 12.47
CA TRP A 141 -0.54 -16.90 12.19
C TRP A 141 0.54 -16.68 11.13
N GLY A 142 0.34 -15.68 10.25
CA GLY A 142 1.30 -15.34 9.22
C GLY A 142 2.38 -14.36 9.66
N LEU A 143 3.13 -13.88 8.68
CA LEU A 143 4.11 -12.82 8.87
C LEU A 143 3.37 -11.49 9.03
N VAL A 144 3.62 -10.80 10.12
CA VAL A 144 3.04 -9.46 10.38
C VAL A 144 4.16 -8.43 10.41
N ALA A 145 4.09 -7.42 9.57
CA ALA A 145 5.12 -6.39 9.49
C ALA A 145 4.53 -4.97 9.47
N ARG A 146 5.12 -4.09 10.28
CA ARG A 146 4.84 -2.65 10.26
C ARG A 146 5.64 -1.98 9.14
N MET A 147 5.02 -1.06 8.45
CA MET A 147 5.65 -0.15 7.50
C MET A 147 5.50 1.29 8.01
N ASP A 148 6.62 1.91 8.36
CA ASP A 148 6.63 3.28 8.88
C ASP A 148 7.81 4.05 8.29
N VAL A 149 7.53 5.02 7.44
CA VAL A 149 8.52 5.89 6.77
C VAL A 149 8.46 7.31 7.35
N SER A 150 8.29 7.41 8.68
CA SER A 150 8.13 8.68 9.38
C SER A 150 9.44 9.41 9.69
N ASP A 151 10.58 8.77 9.54
CA ASP A 151 11.90 9.41 9.71
C ASP A 151 12.30 10.23 8.46
N ASP A 152 13.08 11.28 8.69
CA ASP A 152 13.45 12.21 7.61
C ASP A 152 14.43 11.58 6.59
N ASP A 153 15.25 10.61 7.00
CA ASP A 153 16.16 9.90 6.09
C ASP A 153 15.39 9.05 5.09
N SER A 154 14.37 8.31 5.56
CA SER A 154 13.46 7.55 4.71
C SER A 154 12.72 8.47 3.72
N ARG A 155 12.21 9.61 4.20
CA ARG A 155 11.55 10.60 3.34
C ARG A 155 12.48 11.15 2.25
N ARG A 156 13.74 11.48 2.61
CA ARG A 156 14.78 11.92 1.67
C ARG A 156 15.04 10.87 0.60
N MET A 157 15.24 9.62 1.01
CA MET A 157 15.48 8.52 0.08
C MET A 157 14.32 8.36 -0.91
N ILE A 158 13.08 8.43 -0.42
CA ILE A 158 11.88 8.34 -1.25
C ILE A 158 11.80 9.52 -2.23
N LEU A 159 11.99 10.76 -1.76
CA LEU A 159 11.95 11.95 -2.62
C LEU A 159 13.02 11.92 -3.69
N LYS A 160 14.26 11.52 -3.36
CA LYS A 160 15.35 11.36 -4.32
C LYS A 160 14.98 10.32 -5.38
N LYS A 161 14.49 9.16 -4.97
CA LYS A 161 14.07 8.12 -5.91
C LYS A 161 12.94 8.56 -6.83
N LEU A 162 11.93 9.23 -6.28
CA LEU A 162 10.82 9.77 -7.06
C LEU A 162 11.27 10.85 -8.06
N ALA A 163 12.26 11.65 -7.70
CA ALA A 163 12.85 12.65 -8.60
C ALA A 163 13.65 11.96 -9.72
N GLU A 164 14.48 10.95 -9.40
CA GLU A 164 15.20 10.16 -10.39
C GLU A 164 14.25 9.50 -11.40
N ASP A 165 13.18 8.86 -10.95
CA ASP A 165 12.18 8.21 -11.81
C ASP A 165 11.50 9.22 -12.77
N ARG A 166 11.46 10.50 -12.40
CA ARG A 166 10.96 11.62 -13.22
C ARG A 166 12.04 12.35 -14.01
N GLN A 167 13.29 11.86 -13.97
CA GLN A 167 14.46 12.51 -14.57
C GLN A 167 14.63 13.97 -14.12
N MET A 168 14.25 14.24 -12.88
CA MET A 168 14.30 15.58 -12.27
C MET A 168 15.54 15.70 -11.37
N ALA A 169 16.37 16.69 -11.64
CA ALA A 169 17.44 17.08 -10.72
C ALA A 169 16.83 17.73 -9.47
N LEU A 170 16.90 17.09 -8.31
CA LEU A 170 16.37 17.58 -7.03
C LEU A 170 17.52 17.84 -6.06
N PRO A 171 17.92 19.13 -5.85
CA PRO A 171 18.96 19.48 -4.89
C PRO A 171 18.54 19.17 -3.45
N ASP A 172 19.50 18.80 -2.61
CA ASP A 172 19.25 18.50 -1.19
C ASP A 172 18.64 19.67 -0.43
N GLU A 173 19.04 20.91 -0.75
CA GLU A 173 18.47 22.14 -0.19
C GLU A 173 16.96 22.32 -0.50
N VAL A 174 16.47 21.76 -1.62
CA VAL A 174 15.05 21.76 -1.97
C VAL A 174 14.32 20.73 -1.13
N ILE A 175 14.93 19.55 -0.91
CA ILE A 175 14.37 18.53 -0.02
C ILE A 175 14.25 19.07 1.41
N ASP A 176 15.27 19.77 1.90
CA ASP A 176 15.25 20.42 3.23
C ASP A 176 14.10 21.41 3.36
N GLU A 177 13.90 22.26 2.35
CA GLU A 177 12.80 23.22 2.34
C GLU A 177 11.43 22.52 2.29
N MET A 178 11.31 21.41 1.53
CA MET A 178 10.10 20.60 1.50
C MET A 178 9.78 20.01 2.87
N LEU A 179 10.76 19.39 3.54
CA LEU A 179 10.60 18.79 4.87
C LEU A 179 10.29 19.84 5.95
N LEU A 180 10.70 21.08 5.75
CA LEU A 180 10.41 22.19 6.65
C LEU A 180 9.02 22.82 6.45
N LYS A 181 8.55 22.91 5.21
CA LYS A 181 7.37 23.71 4.84
C LYS A 181 6.13 22.91 4.51
N VAL A 182 6.30 21.64 4.14
CA VAL A 182 5.21 20.74 3.73
C VAL A 182 4.88 19.78 4.88
N ARG A 183 3.61 19.33 4.94
CA ARG A 183 3.24 18.25 5.85
C ARG A 183 4.14 17.03 5.61
N ARG A 184 4.59 16.42 6.71
CA ARG A 184 5.59 15.34 6.68
C ARG A 184 5.02 13.95 6.32
N ASP A 185 3.81 13.89 5.78
CA ASP A 185 3.26 12.67 5.18
C ASP A 185 3.73 12.53 3.72
N ILE A 186 3.93 11.29 3.30
CA ILE A 186 4.45 11.00 1.95
C ILE A 186 3.53 11.55 0.84
N PRO A 187 2.20 11.42 0.90
CA PRO A 187 1.31 11.99 -0.11
C PRO A 187 1.51 13.50 -0.30
N SER A 188 1.61 14.27 0.79
CA SER A 188 1.84 15.73 0.74
C SER A 188 3.20 16.07 0.13
N LEU A 189 4.25 15.33 0.49
CA LEU A 189 5.59 15.50 -0.06
C LEU A 189 5.65 15.16 -1.55
N VAL A 190 4.96 14.10 -1.98
CA VAL A 190 4.84 13.73 -3.41
C VAL A 190 4.12 14.82 -4.18
N TYR A 191 3.01 15.33 -3.66
CA TYR A 191 2.27 16.44 -4.29
C TYR A 191 3.12 17.69 -4.43
N ALA A 192 3.89 18.05 -3.40
CA ALA A 192 4.81 19.18 -3.44
C ALA A 192 5.92 18.99 -4.50
N LEU A 193 6.52 17.78 -4.57
CA LEU A 193 7.51 17.42 -5.58
C LEU A 193 6.94 17.57 -6.99
N GLU A 194 5.74 17.08 -7.24
CA GLU A 194 5.05 17.17 -8.53
C GLU A 194 4.73 18.63 -8.90
N THR A 195 4.35 19.43 -7.91
CA THR A 195 4.09 20.86 -8.12
C THR A 195 5.36 21.62 -8.50
N ILE A 196 6.49 21.34 -7.82
CA ILE A 196 7.81 21.91 -8.17
C ILE A 196 8.19 21.50 -9.60
N ASN A 197 8.06 20.21 -9.95
CA ASN A 197 8.42 19.69 -11.28
C ASN A 197 7.58 20.35 -12.38
N ARG A 198 6.26 20.40 -12.22
CA ARG A 198 5.33 21.02 -13.16
C ARG A 198 5.62 22.51 -13.35
N THR A 199 5.89 23.24 -12.26
CA THR A 199 6.22 24.65 -12.32
C THR A 199 7.57 24.89 -13.01
N ALA A 200 8.58 24.07 -12.71
CA ALA A 200 9.90 24.16 -13.35
C ALA A 200 9.79 23.96 -14.87
N ILE A 201 9.03 22.95 -15.32
CA ILE A 201 8.79 22.69 -16.74
C ILE A 201 8.01 23.86 -17.39
N ALA A 202 6.91 24.30 -16.79
CA ALA A 202 6.06 25.36 -17.33
C ALA A 202 6.80 26.70 -17.47
N THR A 203 7.69 27.01 -16.52
CA THR A 203 8.47 28.25 -16.52
C THR A 203 9.84 28.12 -17.19
N LYS A 204 10.20 26.92 -17.66
CA LYS A 204 11.53 26.58 -18.22
C LYS A 204 12.68 26.94 -17.28
N ARG A 205 12.45 26.84 -15.97
CA ARG A 205 13.43 27.11 -14.91
C ARG A 205 13.97 25.81 -14.34
N LYS A 206 15.23 25.82 -13.89
CA LYS A 206 15.79 24.70 -13.12
C LYS A 206 15.15 24.64 -11.74
N VAL A 207 14.98 23.42 -11.23
CA VAL A 207 14.59 23.18 -9.84
C VAL A 207 15.67 23.75 -8.92
N SER A 208 15.27 24.62 -8.00
CA SER A 208 16.16 25.34 -7.09
C SER A 208 15.43 25.74 -5.82
N LEU A 209 16.17 26.02 -4.76
CA LEU A 209 15.62 26.51 -3.49
C LEU A 209 14.77 27.77 -3.68
N ARG A 210 15.19 28.67 -4.59
CA ARG A 210 14.42 29.89 -4.91
C ARG A 210 13.04 29.54 -5.46
N LEU A 211 12.96 28.62 -6.42
CA LEU A 211 11.69 28.16 -7.00
C LEU A 211 10.80 27.51 -5.95
N ALA A 212 11.36 26.62 -5.10
CA ALA A 212 10.62 25.97 -4.02
C ALA A 212 10.03 26.99 -3.04
N LYS A 213 10.84 27.99 -2.61
CA LYS A 213 10.37 29.07 -1.72
C LYS A 213 9.29 29.95 -2.34
N GLU A 214 9.35 30.22 -3.63
CA GLU A 214 8.28 30.95 -4.34
C GLU A 214 6.96 30.16 -4.29
N ILE A 215 6.99 28.85 -4.56
CA ILE A 215 5.82 27.97 -4.55
C ILE A 215 5.22 27.89 -3.14
N PHE A 216 6.04 27.64 -2.11
CA PHE A 216 5.56 27.43 -0.73
C PHE A 216 5.16 28.72 0.01
N LYS A 217 5.46 29.90 -0.55
CA LYS A 217 4.96 31.19 -0.03
C LYS A 217 3.59 31.58 -0.58
N SER A 218 3.19 30.98 -1.70
CA SER A 218 1.94 31.31 -2.41
C SER A 218 0.76 30.40 -2.03
N GLY A 219 0.95 29.42 -1.17
CA GLY A 219 -0.02 28.50 -0.61
C GLY A 219 -0.06 28.57 0.91
#